data_05085486a787748048110ae42775fb35
#
_entry.id   05085486a787748048110ae42775fb35
#
_cell.length_a   1.000
_cell.length_b   1.000
_cell.length_c   1.000
_cell.angle_alpha   90.00
_cell.angle_beta   90.00
_cell.angle_gamma   90.00
#
_symmetry.space_group_name_H-M   'P 1'
#
loop_
_entity.id
_entity.type
_entity.pdbx_description
1 polymer ?
#
loop_
_entity_poly.entity_id
_entity_poly.type
_entity_poly.pdbx_seq_one_letter_code
_entity_poly.pdbx_strand_id
1 'polypeptide(L)'
;MTRSFLLALAIGCTLIATSAAGEFNQVLNIGDSAPAWEKLPGVDGQQHSLADLKDKEVVVVVFTCNSCPVATDYEDRLIAFAKKHASPGGKVAVVAINVNKIDEDSLPKMKERAEAKGFPFPYLFDETQKIARAYGAVFTPEFYVLDKQRKIAYMGGMDDNSYPDKVKNTYLEPAVVATLEGLKPTKAETPAVGCMIRYARERRTRKTNTE
;
A
#
# COMPACT_ATOMS: atom_id res chain seq x y z
N MET A 1 -39.62 13.05 59.09
CA MET A 1 -38.94 13.72 57.92
C MET A 1 -37.94 12.75 57.33
N THR A 2 -38.39 11.94 56.39
CA THR A 2 -37.57 10.89 55.72
C THR A 2 -37.22 11.39 54.33
N ARG A 3 -35.90 11.65 54.09
CA ARG A 3 -35.35 12.06 52.79
C ARG A 3 -35.00 10.78 52.03
N SER A 4 -35.73 10.48 50.98
CA SER A 4 -35.40 9.46 49.96
C SER A 4 -34.35 10.03 49.00
N PHE A 5 -33.17 9.40 48.92
CA PHE A 5 -32.16 9.62 47.88
C PHE A 5 -32.49 8.71 46.71
N LEU A 6 -32.86 9.30 45.59
CA LEU A 6 -32.92 8.62 44.29
C LEU A 6 -31.52 8.59 43.67
N LEU A 7 -30.99 7.39 43.57
CA LEU A 7 -29.72 7.12 42.87
C LEU A 7 -30.01 6.95 41.37
N ALA A 8 -29.68 7.91 40.55
CA ALA A 8 -29.82 7.81 39.10
C ALA A 8 -28.62 7.00 38.53
N LEU A 9 -28.88 5.80 38.04
CA LEU A 9 -27.90 4.95 37.36
C LEU A 9 -27.79 5.40 35.90
N ALA A 10 -26.72 6.12 35.55
CA ALA A 10 -26.40 6.47 34.17
C ALA A 10 -25.78 5.27 33.46
N ILE A 11 -26.54 4.62 32.61
CA ILE A 11 -26.04 3.55 31.71
C ILE A 11 -25.32 4.24 30.55
N GLY A 12 -23.99 4.27 30.62
CA GLY A 12 -23.15 4.72 29.52
C GLY A 12 -23.18 3.70 28.38
N CYS A 13 -23.90 4.01 27.31
CA CYS A 13 -23.88 3.22 26.07
C CYS A 13 -22.56 3.50 25.33
N THR A 14 -21.57 2.62 25.48
CA THR A 14 -20.36 2.64 24.68
C THR A 14 -20.72 2.19 23.26
N LEU A 15 -20.84 3.15 22.34
CA LEU A 15 -20.91 2.88 20.91
C LEU A 15 -19.58 2.27 20.47
N ILE A 16 -19.56 0.94 20.28
CA ILE A 16 -18.46 0.25 19.57
C ILE A 16 -18.66 0.62 18.10
N ALA A 17 -17.86 1.59 17.62
CA ALA A 17 -17.77 1.86 16.20
C ALA A 17 -17.11 0.64 15.54
N THR A 18 -17.90 -0.23 14.92
CA THR A 18 -17.39 -1.23 13.98
C THR A 18 -16.84 -0.47 12.79
N SER A 19 -15.51 -0.37 12.68
CA SER A 19 -14.86 0.09 11.46
C SER A 19 -15.24 -0.89 10.36
N ALA A 20 -16.10 -0.47 9.44
CA ALA A 20 -16.35 -1.23 8.22
C ALA A 20 -15.05 -1.20 7.40
N ALA A 21 -14.67 -2.32 6.79
CA ALA A 21 -13.57 -2.36 5.83
C ALA A 21 -13.83 -1.36 4.68
N GLY A 22 -12.76 -0.94 3.98
CA GLY A 22 -12.88 -0.06 2.82
C GLY A 22 -13.74 -0.66 1.71
N GLU A 23 -14.10 0.16 0.73
CA GLU A 23 -14.96 -0.29 -0.38
C GLU A 23 -14.29 -1.39 -1.22
N PHE A 24 -12.97 -1.26 -1.45
CA PHE A 24 -12.19 -2.21 -2.27
C PHE A 24 -11.12 -2.95 -1.48
N ASN A 25 -10.81 -2.53 -0.26
CA ASN A 25 -9.83 -3.16 0.62
C ASN A 25 -10.52 -3.72 1.87
N GLN A 26 -10.33 -5.02 2.14
CA GLN A 26 -10.98 -5.70 3.26
C GLN A 26 -10.17 -5.65 4.58
N VAL A 27 -8.99 -5.03 4.57
CA VAL A 27 -8.06 -5.00 5.70
C VAL A 27 -7.87 -3.59 6.25
N LEU A 28 -7.72 -2.61 5.37
CA LEU A 28 -7.46 -1.22 5.74
C LEU A 28 -8.59 -0.30 5.27
N ASN A 29 -8.71 0.81 6.01
CA ASN A 29 -9.58 1.94 5.67
C ASN A 29 -8.75 3.19 5.39
N ILE A 30 -9.35 4.16 4.72
CA ILE A 30 -8.77 5.50 4.64
C ILE A 30 -8.66 6.10 6.03
N GLY A 31 -7.46 6.60 6.35
CA GLY A 31 -7.13 7.16 7.67
C GLY A 31 -6.53 6.16 8.65
N ASP A 32 -6.52 4.86 8.35
CA ASP A 32 -5.81 3.87 9.15
C ASP A 32 -4.29 4.10 9.10
N SER A 33 -3.59 3.69 10.14
CA SER A 33 -2.13 3.70 10.14
C SER A 33 -1.61 2.64 9.17
N ALA A 34 -0.73 3.04 8.26
CA ALA A 34 -0.11 2.13 7.32
C ALA A 34 0.76 1.09 8.04
N PRO A 35 0.67 -0.20 7.70
CA PRO A 35 1.56 -1.21 8.22
C PRO A 35 3.03 -0.86 7.91
N ALA A 36 3.87 -0.83 8.94
CA ALA A 36 5.29 -0.58 8.77
C ALA A 36 6.01 -1.84 8.28
N TRP A 37 7.03 -1.63 7.45
CA TRP A 37 7.99 -2.68 7.12
C TRP A 37 9.36 -2.30 7.67
N GLU A 38 10.14 -3.32 7.97
CA GLU A 38 11.51 -3.18 8.48
C GLU A 38 12.46 -4.06 7.68
N LYS A 39 13.58 -3.47 7.28
CA LYS A 39 14.72 -4.18 6.67
C LYS A 39 14.36 -5.08 5.48
N LEU A 40 13.43 -4.66 4.62
CA LEU A 40 13.21 -5.37 3.36
C LEU A 40 14.43 -5.23 2.45
N PRO A 41 14.92 -6.33 1.83
CA PRO A 41 16.03 -6.25 0.90
C PRO A 41 15.59 -5.53 -0.38
N GLY A 42 16.41 -4.57 -0.82
CA GLY A 42 16.26 -3.85 -2.07
C GLY A 42 17.16 -4.40 -3.18
N VAL A 43 16.79 -4.12 -4.42
CA VAL A 43 17.59 -4.47 -5.61
C VAL A 43 18.95 -3.75 -5.64
N ASP A 44 19.09 -2.68 -4.88
CA ASP A 44 20.35 -1.93 -4.66
C ASP A 44 21.30 -2.61 -3.67
N GLY A 45 20.92 -3.77 -3.12
CA GLY A 45 21.69 -4.53 -2.13
C GLY A 45 21.62 -3.97 -0.71
N GLN A 46 20.76 -2.99 -0.46
CA GLN A 46 20.53 -2.42 0.87
C GLN A 46 19.24 -2.93 1.49
N GLN A 47 19.09 -2.70 2.78
CA GLN A 47 17.85 -2.96 3.51
C GLN A 47 17.12 -1.65 3.73
N HIS A 48 15.81 -1.66 3.50
CA HIS A 48 14.96 -0.49 3.59
C HIS A 48 13.82 -0.69 4.58
N SER A 49 13.51 0.35 5.33
CA SER A 49 12.39 0.40 6.29
C SER A 49 11.50 1.60 5.99
N LEU A 50 10.23 1.52 6.35
CA LEU A 50 9.34 2.69 6.23
C LEU A 50 9.86 3.89 7.05
N ALA A 51 10.53 3.61 8.17
CA ALA A 51 11.13 4.62 9.04
C ALA A 51 12.23 5.46 8.37
N ASP A 52 12.90 4.93 7.34
CA ASP A 52 13.93 5.65 6.58
C ASP A 52 13.33 6.83 5.79
N LEU A 53 12.03 6.81 5.58
CA LEU A 53 11.29 7.84 4.85
C LEU A 53 10.61 8.88 5.77
N LYS A 54 11.00 8.94 7.05
CA LYS A 54 10.38 9.82 8.08
C LYS A 54 10.32 11.29 7.68
N ASP A 55 11.28 11.76 6.89
CA ASP A 55 11.38 13.15 6.43
C ASP A 55 10.50 13.45 5.19
N LYS A 56 9.83 12.44 4.62
CA LYS A 56 8.92 12.61 3.50
C LYS A 56 7.51 12.98 3.97
N GLU A 57 6.90 13.94 3.28
CA GLU A 57 5.51 14.34 3.57
C GLU A 57 4.51 13.35 3.00
N VAL A 58 4.83 12.73 1.86
CA VAL A 58 4.01 11.70 1.22
C VAL A 58 4.88 10.52 0.82
N VAL A 59 4.38 9.30 1.08
CA VAL A 59 5.00 8.06 0.59
C VAL A 59 4.00 7.32 -0.26
N VAL A 60 4.38 7.03 -1.50
CA VAL A 60 3.63 6.14 -2.40
C VAL A 60 4.24 4.75 -2.29
N VAL A 61 3.43 3.78 -1.87
CA VAL A 61 3.76 2.36 -1.87
C VAL A 61 3.04 1.71 -3.03
N VAL A 62 3.75 0.94 -3.85
CA VAL A 62 3.15 0.15 -4.92
C VAL A 62 3.53 -1.31 -4.76
N PHE A 63 2.52 -2.18 -4.63
CA PHE A 63 2.72 -3.63 -4.76
C PHE A 63 2.73 -3.97 -6.24
N THR A 64 3.88 -4.44 -6.73
CA THR A 64 4.11 -4.73 -8.15
C THR A 64 4.96 -5.99 -8.30
N CYS A 65 5.14 -6.49 -9.51
CA CYS A 65 5.99 -7.64 -9.77
C CYS A 65 6.45 -7.67 -11.25
N ASN A 66 7.46 -8.46 -11.54
CA ASN A 66 7.98 -8.62 -12.91
C ASN A 66 7.07 -9.49 -13.78
N SER A 67 6.41 -10.48 -13.17
CA SER A 67 5.68 -11.53 -13.87
C SER A 67 4.27 -11.15 -14.30
N CYS A 68 3.75 -10.01 -13.86
CA CYS A 68 2.42 -9.53 -14.23
C CYS A 68 2.48 -8.64 -15.48
N PRO A 69 1.88 -9.03 -16.61
CA PRO A 69 1.86 -8.18 -17.81
C PRO A 69 1.25 -6.79 -17.54
N VAL A 70 0.18 -6.75 -16.75
CA VAL A 70 -0.47 -5.47 -16.38
C VAL A 70 0.50 -4.60 -15.57
N ALA A 71 1.23 -5.16 -14.60
CA ALA A 71 2.21 -4.38 -13.83
C ALA A 71 3.33 -3.83 -14.74
N THR A 72 3.78 -4.63 -15.73
CA THR A 72 4.80 -4.17 -16.69
C THR A 72 4.30 -3.08 -17.63
N ASP A 73 3.00 -3.07 -17.98
CA ASP A 73 2.38 -1.98 -18.76
C ASP A 73 2.37 -0.65 -18.00
N TYR A 74 2.41 -0.69 -16.66
CA TYR A 74 2.44 0.51 -15.82
C TYR A 74 3.85 1.05 -15.54
N GLU A 75 4.92 0.28 -15.79
CA GLU A 75 6.29 0.66 -15.38
C GLU A 75 6.72 2.03 -15.90
N ASP A 76 6.53 2.29 -17.20
CA ASP A 76 6.98 3.55 -17.80
C ASP A 76 6.22 4.76 -17.23
N ARG A 77 4.92 4.59 -16.90
CA ARG A 77 4.11 5.62 -16.23
C ARG A 77 4.53 5.82 -14.79
N LEU A 78 4.83 4.74 -14.07
CA LEU A 78 5.34 4.80 -12.70
C LEU A 78 6.72 5.47 -12.64
N ILE A 79 7.60 5.16 -13.59
CA ILE A 79 8.90 5.82 -13.75
C ILE A 79 8.72 7.32 -14.00
N ALA A 80 7.84 7.68 -14.93
CA ALA A 80 7.55 9.09 -15.24
C ALA A 80 6.97 9.82 -14.03
N PHE A 81 6.03 9.18 -13.32
CA PHE A 81 5.44 9.70 -12.08
C PHE A 81 6.51 9.92 -11.00
N ALA A 82 7.37 8.93 -10.77
CA ALA A 82 8.43 9.02 -9.77
C ALA A 82 9.45 10.12 -10.11
N LYS A 83 9.87 10.25 -11.37
CA LYS A 83 10.74 11.34 -11.83
C LYS A 83 10.13 12.71 -11.63
N LYS A 84 8.83 12.83 -11.79
CA LYS A 84 8.09 14.10 -11.62
C LYS A 84 7.92 14.48 -10.14
N HIS A 85 7.58 13.53 -9.27
CA HIS A 85 7.14 13.82 -7.91
C HIS A 85 8.13 13.43 -6.82
N ALA A 86 8.98 12.43 -7.05
CA ALA A 86 9.86 11.84 -6.03
C ALA A 86 11.35 12.18 -6.28
N SER A 87 11.65 13.43 -6.59
CA SER A 87 13.04 13.88 -6.78
C SER A 87 13.86 13.73 -5.49
N PRO A 88 15.19 13.54 -5.58
CA PRO A 88 16.08 13.55 -4.43
C PRO A 88 15.89 14.82 -3.58
N GLY A 89 15.75 14.67 -2.26
CA GLY A 89 15.47 15.77 -1.34
C GLY A 89 14.04 16.30 -1.37
N GLY A 90 13.20 15.85 -2.31
CA GLY A 90 11.79 16.23 -2.41
C GLY A 90 10.94 15.68 -1.28
N LYS A 91 9.68 16.11 -1.22
CA LYS A 91 8.71 15.79 -0.18
C LYS A 91 8.02 14.43 -0.37
N VAL A 92 8.08 13.88 -1.57
CA VAL A 92 7.45 12.60 -1.95
C VAL A 92 8.51 11.52 -2.09
N ALA A 93 8.19 10.31 -1.64
CA ALA A 93 8.92 9.10 -1.98
C ALA A 93 8.00 8.11 -2.70
N VAL A 94 8.57 7.31 -3.58
CA VAL A 94 7.93 6.14 -4.19
C VAL A 94 8.73 4.91 -3.77
N VAL A 95 8.04 3.84 -3.35
CA VAL A 95 8.63 2.55 -3.01
C VAL A 95 7.81 1.46 -3.69
N ALA A 96 8.47 0.62 -4.48
CA ALA A 96 7.87 -0.57 -5.07
C ALA A 96 8.20 -1.81 -4.23
N ILE A 97 7.21 -2.68 -3.99
CA ILE A 97 7.38 -3.91 -3.20
C ILE A 97 6.84 -5.08 -4.03
N ASN A 98 7.70 -6.07 -4.25
CA ASN A 98 7.32 -7.36 -4.83
C ASN A 98 7.19 -8.41 -3.72
N VAL A 99 6.15 -9.22 -3.80
CA VAL A 99 5.86 -10.26 -2.82
C VAL A 99 5.64 -11.64 -3.46
N ASN A 100 5.73 -11.75 -4.77
CA ASN A 100 5.56 -13.03 -5.46
C ASN A 100 6.79 -13.91 -5.28
N LYS A 101 6.57 -15.21 -5.12
CA LYS A 101 7.62 -16.21 -4.83
C LYS A 101 7.85 -17.16 -6.01
N ILE A 102 7.95 -16.61 -7.20
CA ILE A 102 8.29 -17.35 -8.41
C ILE A 102 9.63 -16.85 -8.96
N ASP A 103 10.23 -17.60 -9.88
CA ASP A 103 11.59 -17.32 -10.36
C ASP A 103 11.71 -15.95 -11.02
N GLU A 104 10.75 -15.55 -11.84
CA GLU A 104 10.70 -14.25 -12.53
C GLU A 104 10.61 -13.06 -11.57
N ASP A 105 10.14 -13.31 -10.35
CA ASP A 105 9.96 -12.32 -9.29
C ASP A 105 11.04 -12.42 -8.19
N SER A 106 12.05 -13.26 -8.39
CA SER A 106 13.19 -13.38 -7.47
C SER A 106 14.02 -12.08 -7.41
N LEU A 107 14.66 -11.82 -6.26
CA LEU A 107 15.45 -10.60 -6.07
C LEU A 107 16.51 -10.36 -7.16
N PRO A 108 17.25 -11.39 -7.67
CA PRO A 108 18.13 -11.19 -8.81
C PRO A 108 17.39 -10.73 -10.08
N LYS A 109 16.23 -11.30 -10.39
CA LYS A 109 15.41 -10.90 -11.55
C LYS A 109 14.79 -9.53 -11.40
N MET A 110 14.40 -9.15 -10.19
CA MET A 110 13.98 -7.80 -9.86
C MET A 110 15.11 -6.79 -10.12
N LYS A 111 16.34 -7.13 -9.74
CA LYS A 111 17.51 -6.29 -10.00
C LYS A 111 17.76 -6.11 -11.49
N GLU A 112 17.80 -7.20 -12.26
CA GLU A 112 17.93 -7.16 -13.73
C GLU A 112 16.86 -6.25 -14.35
N ARG A 113 15.60 -6.37 -13.89
CA ARG A 113 14.48 -5.56 -14.39
C ARG A 113 14.64 -4.09 -14.05
N ALA A 114 14.97 -3.79 -12.79
CA ALA A 114 15.14 -2.41 -12.33
C ALA A 114 16.29 -1.69 -13.06
N GLU A 115 17.40 -2.38 -13.30
CA GLU A 115 18.53 -1.86 -14.07
C GLU A 115 18.15 -1.62 -15.54
N ALA A 116 17.50 -2.60 -16.20
CA ALA A 116 17.08 -2.51 -17.59
C ALA A 116 16.09 -1.37 -17.85
N LYS A 117 15.18 -1.12 -16.90
CA LYS A 117 14.16 -0.06 -16.99
C LYS A 117 14.60 1.28 -16.40
N GLY A 118 15.68 1.29 -15.61
CA GLY A 118 16.16 2.49 -14.93
C GLY A 118 15.17 2.98 -13.88
N PHE A 119 14.72 2.11 -12.97
CA PHE A 119 13.81 2.48 -11.89
C PHE A 119 14.42 3.55 -10.99
N PRO A 120 13.80 4.74 -10.85
CA PRO A 120 14.33 5.82 -10.02
C PRO A 120 13.87 5.74 -8.56
N PHE A 121 13.38 4.59 -8.10
CA PHE A 121 12.82 4.34 -6.78
C PHE A 121 13.30 2.99 -6.23
N PRO A 122 13.34 2.80 -4.90
CA PRO A 122 13.60 1.51 -4.28
C PRO A 122 12.60 0.44 -4.75
N TYR A 123 13.12 -0.73 -5.16
CA TYR A 123 12.33 -1.91 -5.47
C TYR A 123 12.70 -3.01 -4.49
N LEU A 124 11.77 -3.32 -3.58
CA LEU A 124 11.98 -4.15 -2.40
C LEU A 124 11.32 -5.51 -2.57
N PHE A 125 11.88 -6.52 -1.92
CA PHE A 125 11.34 -7.87 -1.93
C PHE A 125 10.86 -8.28 -0.52
N ASP A 126 9.55 -8.51 -0.36
CA ASP A 126 8.99 -9.13 0.84
C ASP A 126 8.73 -10.61 0.60
N GLU A 127 9.77 -11.44 0.79
CA GLU A 127 9.66 -12.88 0.69
C GLU A 127 8.61 -13.47 1.65
N THR A 128 8.34 -12.79 2.76
CA THR A 128 7.38 -13.27 3.75
C THR A 128 5.93 -13.07 3.33
N GLN A 129 5.67 -12.18 2.40
CA GLN A 129 4.35 -11.74 1.94
C GLN A 129 3.50 -11.06 3.03
N LYS A 130 4.10 -10.78 4.20
CA LYS A 130 3.38 -10.25 5.36
C LYS A 130 2.95 -8.81 5.14
N ILE A 131 3.79 -8.00 4.48
CA ILE A 131 3.49 -6.59 4.26
C ILE A 131 2.32 -6.42 3.32
N ALA A 132 2.31 -7.12 2.16
CA ALA A 132 1.17 -7.05 1.26
C ALA A 132 -0.13 -7.55 1.92
N ARG A 133 -0.08 -8.62 2.72
CA ARG A 133 -1.25 -9.08 3.49
C ARG A 133 -1.72 -8.04 4.50
N ALA A 134 -0.80 -7.38 5.21
CA ALA A 134 -1.15 -6.34 6.18
C ALA A 134 -1.75 -5.10 5.52
N TYR A 135 -1.32 -4.78 4.29
CA TYR A 135 -1.94 -3.73 3.47
C TYR A 135 -3.26 -4.16 2.84
N GLY A 136 -3.62 -5.45 2.89
CA GLY A 136 -4.79 -5.98 2.19
C GLY A 136 -4.65 -5.96 0.67
N ALA A 137 -3.43 -5.87 0.15
CA ALA A 137 -3.17 -5.85 -1.28
C ALA A 137 -3.57 -7.17 -1.94
N VAL A 138 -4.25 -7.09 -3.08
CA VAL A 138 -4.77 -8.25 -3.82
C VAL A 138 -4.18 -8.33 -5.22
N PHE A 139 -3.86 -7.19 -5.82
CA PHE A 139 -3.44 -7.09 -7.22
C PHE A 139 -2.03 -6.52 -7.37
N THR A 140 -1.47 -6.68 -8.57
CA THR A 140 -0.28 -5.98 -9.04
C THR A 140 -0.57 -5.36 -10.42
N PRO A 141 -0.38 -4.01 -10.60
CA PRO A 141 0.04 -3.07 -9.56
C PRO A 141 -1.15 -2.62 -8.67
N GLU A 142 -0.87 -2.37 -7.38
CA GLU A 142 -1.83 -1.76 -6.45
C GLU A 142 -1.12 -0.70 -5.63
N PHE A 143 -1.72 0.49 -5.52
CA PHE A 143 -1.08 1.70 -5.01
C PHE A 143 -1.69 2.14 -3.68
N TYR A 144 -0.84 2.66 -2.80
CA TYR A 144 -1.21 3.27 -1.53
C TYR A 144 -0.48 4.61 -1.39
N VAL A 145 -1.20 5.66 -1.02
CA VAL A 145 -0.61 6.96 -0.67
C VAL A 145 -0.70 7.13 0.83
N LEU A 146 0.45 7.34 1.45
CA LEU A 146 0.58 7.58 2.88
C LEU A 146 0.86 9.07 3.11
N ASP A 147 0.15 9.67 4.06
CA ASP A 147 0.39 11.03 4.48
C ASP A 147 1.65 11.16 5.38
N LYS A 148 1.92 12.37 5.86
CA LYS A 148 3.06 12.66 6.75
C LYS A 148 3.02 11.88 8.07
N GLN A 149 1.82 11.52 8.55
CA GLN A 149 1.61 10.70 9.74
C GLN A 149 1.60 9.20 9.42
N ARG A 150 1.88 8.81 8.16
CA ARG A 150 1.80 7.43 7.65
C ARG A 150 0.40 6.83 7.78
N LYS A 151 -0.61 7.66 7.62
CA LYS A 151 -1.98 7.21 7.45
C LYS A 151 -2.31 7.03 5.99
N ILE A 152 -3.17 6.05 5.68
CA ILE A 152 -3.66 5.79 4.34
C ILE A 152 -4.52 6.97 3.87
N ALA A 153 -4.05 7.72 2.88
CA ALA A 153 -4.81 8.79 2.25
C ALA A 153 -5.51 8.33 0.96
N TYR A 154 -4.92 7.34 0.28
CA TYR A 154 -5.47 6.74 -0.94
C TYR A 154 -5.06 5.28 -1.05
N MET A 155 -5.91 4.44 -1.65
CA MET A 155 -5.58 3.08 -2.07
C MET A 155 -6.35 2.69 -3.33
N GLY A 156 -5.70 1.92 -4.24
CA GLY A 156 -6.30 1.45 -5.49
C GLY A 156 -5.40 1.50 -6.70
N GLY A 157 -5.94 1.85 -7.87
CA GLY A 157 -5.23 1.92 -9.14
C GLY A 157 -4.42 3.21 -9.34
N MET A 158 -3.51 3.21 -10.31
CA MET A 158 -2.86 4.45 -10.78
C MET A 158 -3.83 5.31 -11.59
N ASP A 159 -4.60 4.65 -12.41
CA ASP A 159 -5.60 5.18 -13.33
C ASP A 159 -6.64 4.08 -13.65
N ASP A 160 -7.52 4.32 -14.64
CA ASP A 160 -8.60 3.40 -14.98
C ASP A 160 -8.28 2.41 -16.11
N ASN A 161 -7.04 2.41 -16.66
CA ASN A 161 -6.69 1.52 -17.76
C ASN A 161 -5.19 1.22 -17.84
N SER A 162 -4.83 -0.07 -18.05
CA SER A 162 -3.43 -0.48 -18.25
C SER A 162 -2.84 0.05 -19.57
N TYR A 163 -3.67 0.26 -20.59
CA TYR A 163 -3.24 0.86 -21.87
C TYR A 163 -3.25 2.38 -21.75
N PRO A 164 -2.10 3.05 -21.92
CA PRO A 164 -1.97 4.51 -21.74
C PRO A 164 -2.91 5.34 -22.62
N ASP A 165 -3.13 4.90 -23.86
CA ASP A 165 -3.99 5.56 -24.85
C ASP A 165 -5.49 5.44 -24.52
N LYS A 166 -5.86 4.55 -23.60
CA LYS A 166 -7.25 4.32 -23.17
C LYS A 166 -7.57 4.91 -21.79
N VAL A 167 -6.58 5.50 -21.12
CA VAL A 167 -6.79 6.14 -19.81
C VAL A 167 -7.72 7.34 -19.96
N LYS A 168 -8.80 7.34 -19.18
CA LYS A 168 -9.77 8.43 -19.09
C LYS A 168 -9.71 9.16 -17.76
N ASN A 169 -9.36 8.45 -16.70
CA ASN A 169 -9.28 8.98 -15.34
C ASN A 169 -7.96 8.59 -14.70
N THR A 170 -7.26 9.58 -14.17
CA THR A 170 -6.07 9.39 -13.32
C THR A 170 -6.48 9.49 -11.86
N TYR A 171 -5.88 8.66 -11.01
CA TYR A 171 -6.23 8.59 -9.58
C TYR A 171 -5.05 8.89 -8.68
N LEU A 172 -3.90 8.27 -8.92
CA LEU A 172 -2.71 8.37 -8.06
C LEU A 172 -2.19 9.80 -7.96
N GLU A 173 -2.02 10.47 -9.09
CA GLU A 173 -1.42 11.82 -9.11
C GLU A 173 -2.28 12.86 -8.38
N PRO A 174 -3.60 12.97 -8.62
CA PRO A 174 -4.47 13.84 -7.84
C PRO A 174 -4.48 13.51 -6.35
N ALA A 175 -4.39 12.21 -5.99
CA ALA A 175 -4.34 11.80 -4.60
C ALA A 175 -3.05 12.26 -3.91
N VAL A 176 -1.90 12.15 -4.58
CA VAL A 176 -0.61 12.63 -4.05
C VAL A 176 -0.61 14.14 -3.89
N VAL A 177 -1.11 14.89 -4.88
CA VAL A 177 -1.19 16.37 -4.81
C VAL A 177 -2.08 16.80 -3.65
N ALA A 178 -3.29 16.26 -3.54
CA ALA A 178 -4.20 16.60 -2.44
C ALA A 178 -3.56 16.29 -1.07
N THR A 179 -2.90 15.11 -0.95
CA THR A 179 -2.24 14.71 0.31
C THR A 179 -1.08 15.66 0.68
N LEU A 180 -0.29 16.13 -0.29
CA LEU A 180 0.77 17.12 -0.07
C LEU A 180 0.21 18.48 0.42
N GLU A 181 -0.98 18.85 -0.04
CA GLU A 181 -1.68 20.06 0.37
C GLU A 181 -2.42 19.89 1.72
N GLY A 182 -2.36 18.71 2.34
CA GLY A 182 -3.07 18.38 3.57
C GLY A 182 -4.58 18.20 3.38
N LEU A 183 -5.01 18.01 2.13
CA LEU A 183 -6.39 17.77 1.74
C LEU A 183 -6.70 16.28 1.58
N LYS A 184 -7.97 15.91 1.70
CA LYS A 184 -8.42 14.56 1.36
C LYS A 184 -8.55 14.42 -0.16
N PRO A 185 -8.04 13.33 -0.76
CA PRO A 185 -8.29 13.02 -2.16
C PRO A 185 -9.80 12.95 -2.46
N THR A 186 -10.23 13.50 -3.59
CA THR A 186 -11.63 13.45 -4.02
C THR A 186 -12.12 12.01 -4.22
N LYS A 187 -11.23 11.15 -4.71
CA LYS A 187 -11.41 9.69 -4.73
C LYS A 187 -10.30 9.09 -3.88
N ALA A 188 -10.65 8.65 -2.69
CA ALA A 188 -9.71 8.07 -1.75
C ALA A 188 -9.52 6.57 -1.96
N GLU A 189 -10.50 5.89 -2.54
CA GLU A 189 -10.44 4.48 -2.93
C GLU A 189 -10.88 4.30 -4.38
N THR A 190 -10.21 3.39 -5.09
CA THR A 190 -10.58 2.95 -6.44
C THR A 190 -10.26 1.47 -6.61
N PRO A 191 -10.93 0.76 -7.51
CA PRO A 191 -10.52 -0.62 -7.81
C PRO A 191 -9.10 -0.62 -8.39
N ALA A 192 -8.26 -1.54 -7.92
CA ALA A 192 -7.00 -1.85 -8.57
C ALA A 192 -7.25 -2.82 -9.73
N VAL A 193 -6.58 -2.61 -10.86
CA VAL A 193 -6.67 -3.47 -12.04
C VAL A 193 -5.31 -4.11 -12.28
N GLY A 194 -5.26 -5.45 -12.22
CA GLY A 194 -4.01 -6.16 -12.37
C GLY A 194 -4.12 -7.67 -12.20
N CYS A 195 -2.98 -8.33 -12.15
CA CYS A 195 -2.91 -9.75 -11.82
C CYS A 195 -3.03 -9.95 -10.31
N MET A 196 -3.67 -11.02 -9.88
CA MET A 196 -3.73 -11.36 -8.45
C MET A 196 -2.33 -11.67 -7.91
N ILE A 197 -2.03 -11.17 -6.72
CA ILE A 197 -0.82 -11.53 -5.97
C ILE A 197 -0.84 -13.04 -5.71
N ARG A 198 0.29 -13.70 -5.98
CA ARG A 198 0.46 -15.15 -5.78
C ARG A 198 0.81 -15.45 -4.32
N TYR A 199 -0.18 -15.31 -3.44
CA TYR A 199 -0.01 -15.63 -2.03
C TYR A 199 0.22 -17.13 -1.80
N ALA A 200 1.24 -17.46 -0.98
CA ALA A 200 1.43 -18.82 -0.50
C ALA A 200 0.21 -19.24 0.35
N ARG A 201 -0.23 -20.49 0.18
CA ARG A 201 -1.30 -21.06 1.03
C ARG A 201 -0.78 -21.19 2.46
N GLU A 202 -1.47 -20.59 3.41
CA GLU A 202 -1.21 -20.83 4.82
C GLU A 202 -1.68 -22.25 5.18
N ARG A 203 -0.76 -23.10 5.64
CA ARG A 203 -1.14 -24.39 6.22
C ARG A 203 -1.95 -24.10 7.50
N ARG A 204 -3.22 -24.40 7.50
CA ARG A 204 -3.99 -24.49 8.75
C ARG A 204 -3.32 -25.53 9.64
N THR A 205 -2.62 -25.10 10.66
CA THR A 205 -2.16 -25.99 11.73
C THR A 205 -3.42 -26.52 12.42
N ARG A 206 -3.72 -27.82 12.20
CA ARG A 206 -4.77 -28.51 12.92
C ARG A 206 -4.36 -28.49 14.40
N LYS A 207 -5.07 -27.72 15.23
CA LYS A 207 -4.92 -27.83 16.68
C LYS A 207 -5.28 -29.28 17.02
N THR A 208 -4.29 -30.09 17.37
CA THR A 208 -4.51 -31.37 18.03
C THR A 208 -4.96 -31.03 19.44
N ASN A 209 -6.26 -31.15 19.68
CA ASN A 209 -6.76 -31.23 21.04
C ASN A 209 -6.23 -32.55 21.59
N THR A 210 -5.17 -32.50 22.38
CA THR A 210 -4.80 -33.56 23.31
C THR A 210 -5.63 -33.31 24.56
N GLU A 211 -6.60 -34.20 24.79
CA GLU A 211 -7.30 -34.41 26.06
C GLU A 211 -6.30 -34.83 27.14
#